data_b0cb492f5a3c947838b8534708cf44ce
#
_entry.id   b0cb492f5a3c947838b8534708cf44ce
#
_cell.length_a   1.000
_cell.length_b   1.000
_cell.length_c   1.000
_cell.angle_alpha   90.00
_cell.angle_beta   90.00
_cell.angle_gamma   90.00
#
_symmetry.space_group_name_H-M   'P 1'
#
loop_
_entity.id
_entity.type
_entity.pdbx_description
1 polymer ?
#
loop_
_entity_poly.entity_id
_entity_poly.type
_entity_poly.pdbx_seq_one_letter_code
_entity_poly.pdbx_strand_id
1 'polypeptide(L)'
;MCTIHRGDRGFSCTSHAKRNLRGVALRQIDVLEDYLRDQDGVITLAQARTAGLSDDAVGRRVRSGRWLRCSPGVFFADDRLFTDAARIRVAVWSNGSQASASGLAAAWWHGITRFAPDVVEVTVPKISNHRRRPGIRIRRRDLAPSDVVERKGLRVTTLPLTVVEAAARRGGGAKLMDSALQRHVELPQLWRAHLRNKGRHGSPAARRLLHAASDGARSEAERLLIKLLRDNKVTGWKANYPVGGFKVDVAFPGEKVAIETDGWAFHNSQEDFQNDRERQNKIALLGWKVLRFTWLDLTEYPQRVLAEIEAARRWPR
;
A
#
# COMPACT_ATOMS: atom_id res chain seq x y z
N MET A 1 2.82 22.28 -89.22
CA MET A 1 1.51 22.54 -88.54
C MET A 1 1.40 21.57 -87.36
N CYS A 2 1.67 22.04 -86.20
CA CYS A 2 1.51 21.26 -84.97
C CYS A 2 0.58 22.00 -84.08
N THR A 3 -0.57 21.42 -83.78
CA THR A 3 -1.61 21.94 -82.96
C THR A 3 -1.34 21.55 -81.54
N ILE A 4 -1.25 22.53 -80.61
CA ILE A 4 -1.03 22.33 -79.19
C ILE A 4 -2.38 22.19 -78.50
N HIS A 5 -2.63 21.02 -77.89
CA HIS A 5 -3.73 20.84 -76.93
C HIS A 5 -3.25 21.14 -75.54
N ARG A 6 -3.80 22.18 -74.92
CA ARG A 6 -3.76 22.44 -73.48
C ARG A 6 -4.74 21.50 -72.78
N GLY A 7 -4.23 20.63 -71.95
CA GLY A 7 -5.03 19.83 -71.00
C GLY A 7 -4.91 20.40 -69.60
N ASP A 8 -6.01 20.86 -69.07
CA ASP A 8 -6.20 21.24 -67.68
C ASP A 8 -5.98 20.04 -66.73
N ARG A 9 -5.00 20.15 -65.88
CA ARG A 9 -4.90 19.29 -64.64
C ARG A 9 -4.90 20.22 -63.43
N GLY A 10 -6.08 20.49 -62.95
CA GLY A 10 -6.29 21.09 -61.65
C GLY A 10 -5.75 20.16 -60.58
N PHE A 11 -4.71 20.56 -59.86
CA PHE A 11 -4.14 19.85 -58.72
C PHE A 11 -5.14 19.86 -57.55
N SER A 12 -5.83 18.72 -57.34
CA SER A 12 -6.66 18.44 -56.16
C SER A 12 -5.78 18.00 -54.97
N CYS A 13 -4.80 18.83 -54.57
CA CYS A 13 -3.88 18.52 -53.46
C CYS A 13 -4.33 19.09 -52.13
N THR A 14 -5.34 19.98 -52.09
CA THR A 14 -5.73 20.68 -50.87
C THR A 14 -6.78 19.96 -50.03
N SER A 15 -7.56 19.04 -50.60
CA SER A 15 -8.64 18.35 -49.89
C SER A 15 -8.17 17.15 -49.07
N HIS A 16 -7.10 16.44 -49.50
CA HIS A 16 -6.51 15.32 -48.75
C HIS A 16 -5.71 15.79 -47.53
N ALA A 17 -4.93 16.86 -47.66
CA ALA A 17 -4.18 17.47 -46.57
C ALA A 17 -5.11 18.00 -45.46
N LYS A 18 -6.22 18.68 -45.82
CA LYS A 18 -7.22 19.17 -44.87
C LYS A 18 -7.98 18.04 -44.17
N ARG A 19 -8.28 16.91 -44.84
CA ARG A 19 -8.90 15.73 -44.23
C ARG A 19 -7.95 15.03 -43.24
N ASN A 20 -6.66 14.84 -43.59
CA ASN A 20 -5.66 14.29 -42.68
C ASN A 20 -5.44 15.17 -41.46
N LEU A 21 -5.36 16.49 -41.61
CA LEU A 21 -5.18 17.41 -40.50
C LEU A 21 -6.41 17.42 -39.55
N ARG A 22 -7.63 17.29 -40.07
CA ARG A 22 -8.84 17.13 -39.24
C ARG A 22 -8.86 15.81 -38.51
N GLY A 23 -8.44 14.70 -39.12
CA GLY A 23 -8.35 13.40 -38.48
C GLY A 23 -7.29 13.34 -37.40
N VAL A 24 -6.14 14.02 -37.57
CA VAL A 24 -5.11 14.13 -36.55
C VAL A 24 -5.58 15.03 -35.38
N ALA A 25 -6.23 16.15 -35.69
CA ALA A 25 -6.75 17.06 -34.66
C ALA A 25 -7.88 16.42 -33.81
N LEU A 26 -8.77 15.62 -34.42
CA LEU A 26 -9.79 14.87 -33.71
C LEU A 26 -9.16 13.83 -32.74
N ARG A 27 -8.20 13.04 -33.19
CA ARG A 27 -7.48 12.07 -32.34
C ARG A 27 -6.74 12.77 -31.18
N GLN A 28 -6.18 13.95 -31.39
CA GLN A 28 -5.51 14.72 -30.35
C GLN A 28 -6.50 15.23 -29.29
N ILE A 29 -7.72 15.61 -29.69
CA ILE A 29 -8.78 16.01 -28.77
C ILE A 29 -9.23 14.81 -27.94
N ASP A 30 -9.39 13.63 -28.54
CA ASP A 30 -9.79 12.42 -27.86
C ASP A 30 -8.75 12.01 -26.78
N VAL A 31 -7.46 12.03 -27.13
CA VAL A 31 -6.36 11.73 -26.20
C VAL A 31 -6.31 12.72 -25.03
N LEU A 32 -6.54 14.00 -25.29
CA LEU A 32 -6.57 15.02 -24.26
C LEU A 32 -7.73 14.80 -23.28
N GLU A 33 -8.92 14.53 -23.81
CA GLU A 33 -10.11 14.27 -22.99
C GLU A 33 -9.98 12.97 -22.19
N ASP A 34 -9.33 11.94 -22.75
CA ASP A 34 -8.99 10.72 -22.01
C ASP A 34 -8.10 11.04 -20.80
N TYR A 35 -7.02 11.82 -20.99
CA TYR A 35 -6.20 12.25 -19.85
C TYR A 35 -7.02 13.01 -18.81
N LEU A 36 -7.83 13.97 -19.23
CA LEU A 36 -8.61 14.80 -18.29
C LEU A 36 -9.67 13.97 -17.55
N ARG A 37 -10.30 13.01 -18.22
CA ARG A 37 -11.29 12.12 -17.61
C ARG A 37 -10.63 11.16 -16.61
N ASP A 38 -9.54 10.50 -17.01
CA ASP A 38 -8.89 9.46 -16.20
C ASP A 38 -8.06 10.04 -15.05
N GLN A 39 -7.78 11.36 -15.11
CA GLN A 39 -6.94 12.06 -14.14
C GLN A 39 -7.69 13.18 -13.39
N ASP A 40 -8.99 13.00 -13.21
CA ASP A 40 -9.82 13.92 -12.41
C ASP A 40 -9.73 15.39 -12.85
N GLY A 41 -9.54 15.65 -14.15
CA GLY A 41 -9.39 16.98 -14.71
C GLY A 41 -8.00 17.60 -14.57
N VAL A 42 -7.05 16.90 -13.99
CA VAL A 42 -5.67 17.39 -13.80
C VAL A 42 -4.78 16.89 -14.90
N ILE A 43 -3.96 17.78 -15.46
CA ILE A 43 -3.00 17.43 -16.50
C ILE A 43 -1.65 18.12 -16.26
N THR A 44 -0.56 17.43 -16.57
CA THR A 44 0.77 18.03 -16.58
C THR A 44 1.11 18.61 -17.97
N LEU A 45 2.03 19.56 -18.01
CA LEU A 45 2.53 20.11 -19.28
C LEU A 45 3.10 19.00 -20.20
N ALA A 46 3.79 18.03 -19.63
CA ALA A 46 4.31 16.90 -20.38
C ALA A 46 3.19 16.08 -21.04
N GLN A 47 2.14 15.75 -20.31
CA GLN A 47 0.97 15.02 -20.83
C GLN A 47 0.20 15.84 -21.87
N ALA A 48 0.05 17.15 -21.65
CA ALA A 48 -0.55 18.05 -22.63
C ALA A 48 0.23 18.06 -23.95
N ARG A 49 1.57 18.06 -23.87
CA ARG A 49 2.44 17.95 -25.05
C ARG A 49 2.30 16.58 -25.72
N THR A 50 2.24 15.50 -24.95
CA THR A 50 1.99 14.14 -25.49
C THR A 50 0.63 14.04 -26.19
N ALA A 51 -0.39 14.76 -25.69
CA ALA A 51 -1.70 14.90 -26.35
C ALA A 51 -1.66 15.85 -27.54
N GLY A 52 -0.49 16.35 -27.96
CA GLY A 52 -0.30 17.19 -29.15
C GLY A 52 -0.54 18.69 -28.94
N LEU A 53 -0.61 19.17 -27.69
CA LEU A 53 -0.73 20.59 -27.42
C LEU A 53 0.65 21.28 -27.40
N SER A 54 0.76 22.40 -28.12
CA SER A 54 1.91 23.29 -27.95
C SER A 54 1.81 24.09 -26.65
N ASP A 55 2.93 24.60 -26.16
CA ASP A 55 2.95 25.47 -24.96
C ASP A 55 2.06 26.70 -25.13
N ASP A 56 2.01 27.28 -26.35
CA ASP A 56 1.11 28.38 -26.67
C ASP A 56 -0.36 27.97 -26.59
N ALA A 57 -0.71 26.75 -26.99
CA ALA A 57 -2.07 26.24 -26.89
C ALA A 57 -2.48 26.03 -25.43
N VAL A 58 -1.56 25.54 -24.59
CA VAL A 58 -1.74 25.47 -23.13
C VAL A 58 -1.88 26.85 -22.55
N GLY A 59 -0.99 27.79 -22.92
CA GLY A 59 -1.05 29.18 -22.48
C GLY A 59 -2.38 29.90 -22.85
N ARG A 60 -2.93 29.66 -24.04
CA ARG A 60 -4.25 30.16 -24.43
C ARG A 60 -5.37 29.62 -23.54
N ARG A 61 -5.36 28.31 -23.22
CA ARG A 61 -6.37 27.74 -22.33
C ARG A 61 -6.31 28.32 -20.92
N VAL A 62 -5.13 28.61 -20.41
CA VAL A 62 -4.95 29.27 -19.11
C VAL A 62 -5.43 30.73 -19.17
N ARG A 63 -5.05 31.50 -20.21
CA ARG A 63 -5.47 32.91 -20.34
C ARG A 63 -6.99 33.07 -20.57
N SER A 64 -7.63 32.11 -21.23
CA SER A 64 -9.08 32.09 -21.43
C SER A 64 -9.88 31.56 -20.24
N GLY A 65 -9.23 31.19 -19.13
CA GLY A 65 -9.88 30.63 -17.95
C GLY A 65 -10.34 29.17 -18.08
N ARG A 66 -10.17 28.56 -19.28
CA ARG A 66 -10.53 27.13 -19.45
C ARG A 66 -9.69 26.17 -18.64
N TRP A 67 -8.45 26.56 -18.33
CA TRP A 67 -7.56 25.83 -17.44
C TRP A 67 -7.05 26.71 -16.33
N LEU A 68 -7.09 26.21 -15.11
CA LEU A 68 -6.47 26.84 -13.93
C LEU A 68 -5.05 26.33 -13.77
N ARG A 69 -4.10 27.24 -13.61
CA ARG A 69 -2.71 26.87 -13.29
C ARG A 69 -2.59 26.59 -11.80
N CYS A 70 -2.53 25.31 -11.41
CA CYS A 70 -2.37 24.89 -10.02
C CYS A 70 -0.93 25.03 -9.52
N SER A 71 0.04 24.81 -10.41
CA SER A 71 1.48 25.02 -10.16
C SER A 71 2.25 25.10 -11.48
N PRO A 72 3.57 25.43 -11.48
CA PRO A 72 4.37 25.32 -12.69
C PRO A 72 4.24 23.94 -13.32
N GLY A 73 3.74 23.88 -14.55
CA GLY A 73 3.56 22.65 -15.31
C GLY A 73 2.40 21.75 -14.88
N VAL A 74 1.53 22.16 -13.98
CA VAL A 74 0.33 21.40 -13.57
C VAL A 74 -0.92 22.29 -13.72
N PHE A 75 -1.92 21.77 -14.41
CA PHE A 75 -3.15 22.47 -14.75
C PHE A 75 -4.37 21.64 -14.37
N PHE A 76 -5.47 22.32 -14.14
CA PHE A 76 -6.80 21.73 -13.94
C PHE A 76 -7.76 22.32 -14.98
N ALA A 77 -8.54 21.46 -15.62
CA ALA A 77 -9.59 21.90 -16.55
C ALA A 77 -10.82 22.37 -15.76
N ASP A 78 -11.20 23.65 -15.96
CA ASP A 78 -12.23 24.34 -15.15
C ASP A 78 -13.68 24.02 -15.60
N ASP A 79 -13.85 23.05 -16.49
CA ASP A 79 -15.14 22.56 -16.97
C ASP A 79 -15.74 21.44 -16.10
N ARG A 80 -15.11 21.10 -14.98
CA ARG A 80 -15.49 20.00 -14.09
C ARG A 80 -15.23 20.32 -12.62
N LEU A 81 -15.80 19.49 -11.73
CA LEU A 81 -15.63 19.68 -10.29
C LEU A 81 -14.19 19.40 -9.84
N PHE A 82 -13.64 20.27 -9.01
CA PHE A 82 -12.36 20.07 -8.35
C PHE A 82 -12.53 19.14 -7.15
N THR A 83 -12.41 17.83 -7.40
CA THR A 83 -12.63 16.76 -6.43
C THR A 83 -11.44 16.58 -5.48
N ASP A 84 -11.63 15.78 -4.42
CA ASP A 84 -10.53 15.34 -3.57
C ASP A 84 -9.45 14.58 -4.34
N ALA A 85 -9.83 13.80 -5.35
CA ALA A 85 -8.88 13.13 -6.23
C ALA A 85 -8.04 14.13 -7.03
N ALA A 86 -8.68 15.14 -7.62
CA ALA A 86 -7.98 16.24 -8.29
C ALA A 86 -7.03 16.97 -7.34
N ARG A 87 -7.48 17.28 -6.13
CA ARG A 87 -6.69 17.96 -5.08
C ARG A 87 -5.44 17.18 -4.71
N ILE A 88 -5.57 15.86 -4.49
CA ILE A 88 -4.43 15.00 -4.16
C ILE A 88 -3.49 14.88 -5.35
N ARG A 89 -4.01 14.72 -6.57
CA ARG A 89 -3.20 14.65 -7.80
C ARG A 89 -2.40 15.92 -8.03
N VAL A 90 -3.04 17.07 -7.90
CA VAL A 90 -2.36 18.39 -7.95
C VAL A 90 -1.27 18.47 -6.88
N ALA A 91 -1.56 18.07 -5.64
CA ALA A 91 -0.59 18.11 -4.56
C ALA A 91 0.66 17.27 -4.87
N VAL A 92 0.49 16.08 -5.41
CA VAL A 92 1.61 15.18 -5.76
C VAL A 92 2.38 15.73 -6.96
N TRP A 93 1.72 15.99 -8.07
CA TRP A 93 2.39 16.41 -9.31
C TRP A 93 3.04 17.78 -9.22
N SER A 94 2.52 18.67 -8.37
CA SER A 94 3.17 19.94 -8.06
C SER A 94 4.53 19.82 -7.37
N ASN A 95 4.84 18.63 -6.90
CA ASN A 95 6.10 18.32 -6.20
C ASN A 95 7.03 17.40 -7.03
N GLY A 96 6.82 17.35 -8.35
CA GLY A 96 7.68 16.66 -9.32
C GLY A 96 7.32 15.20 -9.56
N SER A 97 7.96 14.60 -10.58
CA SER A 97 7.66 13.25 -11.06
C SER A 97 8.00 12.14 -10.06
N GLN A 98 8.91 12.40 -9.12
CA GLN A 98 9.30 11.45 -8.08
C GLN A 98 8.48 11.60 -6.78
N ALA A 99 7.57 12.57 -6.72
CA ALA A 99 6.69 12.74 -5.59
C ALA A 99 5.64 11.62 -5.52
N SER A 100 5.26 11.22 -4.31
CA SER A 100 4.25 10.19 -4.07
C SER A 100 3.29 10.64 -2.99
N ALA A 101 2.01 10.35 -3.12
CA ALA A 101 1.08 10.47 -2.02
C ALA A 101 1.47 9.51 -0.90
N SER A 102 1.34 9.92 0.36
CA SER A 102 1.72 9.14 1.53
C SER A 102 0.76 9.38 2.71
N GLY A 103 0.89 8.58 3.76
CA GLY A 103 0.06 8.71 4.95
C GLY A 103 -1.45 8.62 4.66
N LEU A 104 -2.26 9.50 5.25
CA LEU A 104 -3.72 9.47 5.08
C LEU A 104 -4.18 9.76 3.64
N ALA A 105 -3.44 10.55 2.88
CA ALA A 105 -3.77 10.79 1.47
C ALA A 105 -3.62 9.52 0.62
N ALA A 106 -2.54 8.76 0.83
CA ALA A 106 -2.39 7.45 0.21
C ALA A 106 -3.43 6.43 0.71
N ALA A 107 -3.77 6.47 2.02
CA ALA A 107 -4.81 5.59 2.58
C ALA A 107 -6.17 5.82 1.91
N TRP A 108 -6.55 7.06 1.68
CA TRP A 108 -7.77 7.38 0.93
C TRP A 108 -7.66 6.93 -0.53
N TRP A 109 -6.52 7.15 -1.18
CA TRP A 109 -6.29 6.72 -2.56
C TRP A 109 -6.36 5.20 -2.74
N HIS A 110 -5.94 4.45 -1.74
CA HIS A 110 -6.10 3.00 -1.68
C HIS A 110 -7.51 2.53 -1.33
N GLY A 111 -8.39 3.42 -0.86
CA GLY A 111 -9.74 3.08 -0.44
C GLY A 111 -9.83 2.54 1.00
N ILE A 112 -8.77 2.73 1.81
CA ILE A 112 -8.75 2.32 3.23
C ILE A 112 -9.60 3.27 4.07
N THR A 113 -9.55 4.57 3.79
CA THR A 113 -10.35 5.58 4.50
C THR A 113 -11.46 6.11 3.62
N ARG A 114 -12.62 6.37 4.22
CA ARG A 114 -13.79 6.92 3.52
C ARG A 114 -13.61 8.37 3.10
N PHE A 115 -12.97 9.17 3.95
CA PHE A 115 -12.80 10.60 3.76
C PHE A 115 -11.35 10.94 3.43
N ALA A 116 -11.17 11.83 2.46
CA ALA A 116 -9.86 12.38 2.14
C ALA A 116 -9.39 13.33 3.26
N PRO A 117 -8.09 13.38 3.55
CA PRO A 117 -7.58 14.30 4.57
C PRO A 117 -7.54 15.73 4.05
N ASP A 118 -7.80 16.74 4.92
CA ASP A 118 -7.67 18.16 4.57
C ASP A 118 -6.23 18.51 4.14
N VAL A 119 -5.25 17.93 4.80
CA VAL A 119 -3.82 18.13 4.49
C VAL A 119 -3.27 16.92 3.76
N VAL A 120 -2.91 17.10 2.49
CA VAL A 120 -2.31 16.06 1.65
C VAL A 120 -0.85 15.85 2.03
N GLU A 121 -0.51 14.67 2.52
CA GLU A 121 0.89 14.28 2.77
C GLU A 121 1.52 13.79 1.47
N VAL A 122 2.65 14.43 1.09
CA VAL A 122 3.42 14.11 -0.11
C VAL A 122 4.85 13.77 0.30
N THR A 123 5.32 12.60 -0.10
CA THR A 123 6.73 12.21 0.06
C THR A 123 7.50 12.54 -1.20
N VAL A 124 8.63 13.21 -1.02
CA VAL A 124 9.57 13.61 -2.08
C VAL A 124 10.99 13.12 -1.74
N PRO A 125 11.89 12.96 -2.71
CA PRO A 125 13.30 12.63 -2.45
C PRO A 125 13.96 13.63 -1.49
N LYS A 126 14.94 13.19 -0.72
CA LYS A 126 15.65 14.02 0.28
C LYS A 126 16.24 15.30 -0.31
N ILE A 127 16.80 15.20 -1.50
CA ILE A 127 17.44 16.31 -2.21
C ILE A 127 16.47 17.34 -2.78
N SER A 128 15.16 17.08 -2.74
CA SER A 128 14.15 17.95 -3.32
C SER A 128 14.02 19.27 -2.56
N ASN A 129 14.04 20.37 -3.30
CA ASN A 129 13.92 21.72 -2.75
C ASN A 129 12.52 22.31 -3.02
N HIS A 130 11.47 21.62 -2.57
CA HIS A 130 10.09 22.10 -2.74
C HIS A 130 9.70 23.04 -1.60
N ARG A 131 9.03 24.14 -1.94
CA ARG A 131 8.48 25.09 -0.98
C ARG A 131 7.20 24.54 -0.35
N ARG A 132 6.99 24.88 0.92
CA ARG A 132 5.72 24.56 1.61
C ARG A 132 4.57 25.29 0.93
N ARG A 133 3.43 24.60 0.81
CA ARG A 133 2.19 25.17 0.29
C ARG A 133 1.05 24.87 1.27
N PRO A 134 0.07 25.75 1.42
CA PRO A 134 -1.12 25.47 2.22
C PRO A 134 -1.77 24.15 1.78
N GLY A 135 -2.29 23.40 2.74
CA GLY A 135 -2.94 22.11 2.47
C GLY A 135 -2.02 20.96 2.07
N ILE A 136 -0.69 21.19 1.94
CA ILE A 136 0.27 20.14 1.57
C ILE A 136 1.35 20.01 2.65
N ARG A 137 1.56 18.76 3.10
CA ARG A 137 2.64 18.41 4.04
C ARG A 137 3.71 17.61 3.32
N ILE A 138 4.88 18.21 3.12
CA ILE A 138 6.00 17.56 2.45
C ILE A 138 6.81 16.74 3.44
N ARG A 139 7.12 15.49 3.06
CA ARG A 139 8.05 14.58 3.73
C ARG A 139 9.23 14.32 2.82
N ARG A 140 10.44 14.73 3.25
CA ARG A 140 11.67 14.52 2.49
C ARG A 140 12.33 13.22 2.93
N ARG A 141 12.31 12.23 2.06
CA ARG A 141 12.98 10.93 2.24
C ARG A 141 13.02 10.18 0.94
N ASP A 142 14.02 9.34 0.80
CA ASP A 142 14.06 8.39 -0.30
C ASP A 142 13.19 7.18 0.03
N LEU A 143 12.35 6.78 -0.91
CA LEU A 143 11.55 5.57 -0.83
C LEU A 143 12.23 4.48 -1.65
N ALA A 144 12.29 3.27 -1.11
CA ALA A 144 12.70 2.11 -1.90
C ALA A 144 11.68 1.89 -3.05
N PRO A 145 12.12 1.39 -4.21
CA PRO A 145 11.20 1.05 -5.31
C PRO A 145 10.06 0.13 -4.87
N SER A 146 10.34 -0.81 -3.95
CA SER A 146 9.36 -1.72 -3.35
C SER A 146 8.35 -1.04 -2.42
N ASP A 147 8.51 0.23 -2.10
CA ASP A 147 7.62 0.99 -1.22
C ASP A 147 6.75 2.00 -1.98
N VAL A 148 6.84 2.02 -3.32
CA VAL A 148 6.07 2.91 -4.20
C VAL A 148 5.35 2.09 -5.26
N VAL A 149 4.13 2.49 -5.57
CA VAL A 149 3.32 1.91 -6.64
C VAL A 149 2.60 3.03 -7.39
N GLU A 150 2.34 2.81 -8.67
CA GLU A 150 1.43 3.65 -9.41
C GLU A 150 0.01 3.06 -9.32
N ARG A 151 -0.96 3.88 -8.93
CA ARG A 151 -2.35 3.50 -8.84
C ARG A 151 -3.23 4.61 -9.42
N LYS A 152 -4.06 4.28 -10.39
CA LYS A 152 -4.88 5.26 -11.16
C LYS A 152 -4.03 6.43 -11.68
N GLY A 153 -2.86 6.15 -12.26
CA GLY A 153 -1.96 7.16 -12.82
C GLY A 153 -1.30 8.09 -11.77
N LEU A 154 -1.32 7.75 -10.49
CA LEU A 154 -0.68 8.52 -9.43
C LEU A 154 0.32 7.66 -8.65
N ARG A 155 1.51 8.18 -8.42
CA ARG A 155 2.49 7.55 -7.52
C ARG A 155 2.03 7.68 -6.08
N VAL A 156 1.94 6.55 -5.40
CA VAL A 156 1.53 6.45 -3.99
C VAL A 156 2.44 5.47 -3.25
N THR A 157 2.54 5.60 -1.93
CA THR A 157 3.18 4.56 -1.12
C THR A 157 2.41 3.25 -1.24
N THR A 158 3.12 2.11 -1.25
CA THR A 158 2.48 0.78 -1.29
C THR A 158 1.53 0.60 -0.13
N LEU A 159 0.56 -0.28 -0.29
CA LEU A 159 -0.50 -0.49 0.69
C LEU A 159 0.05 -0.79 2.10
N PRO A 160 1.04 -1.70 2.30
CA PRO A 160 1.61 -1.94 3.63
C PRO A 160 2.28 -0.71 4.24
N LEU A 161 3.08 0.04 3.46
CA LEU A 161 3.71 1.26 3.97
C LEU A 161 2.67 2.33 4.29
N THR A 162 1.66 2.48 3.45
CA THR A 162 0.54 3.41 3.64
C THR A 162 -0.19 3.15 4.96
N VAL A 163 -0.54 1.88 5.25
CA VAL A 163 -1.22 1.51 6.50
C VAL A 163 -0.37 1.87 7.71
N VAL A 164 0.91 1.49 7.69
CA VAL A 164 1.85 1.79 8.78
C VAL A 164 1.99 3.29 9.02
N GLU A 165 2.00 4.09 7.97
CA GLU A 165 2.11 5.54 8.08
C GLU A 165 0.81 6.20 8.52
N ALA A 166 -0.30 5.84 7.87
CA ALA A 166 -1.60 6.40 8.15
C ALA A 166 -2.06 6.10 9.59
N ALA A 167 -1.86 4.86 10.06
CA ALA A 167 -2.17 4.49 11.43
C ALA A 167 -1.37 5.30 12.47
N ALA A 168 -0.13 5.70 12.15
CA ALA A 168 0.69 6.52 13.03
C ALA A 168 0.33 8.01 13.00
N ARG A 169 -0.67 8.43 12.23
CA ARG A 169 -1.12 9.84 12.12
C ARG A 169 -2.32 10.12 13.02
N ARG A 170 -2.49 11.40 13.37
CA ARG A 170 -3.75 11.87 13.98
C ARG A 170 -4.88 11.62 12.96
N GLY A 171 -5.95 10.96 13.39
CA GLY A 171 -7.03 10.49 12.52
C GLY A 171 -6.86 9.06 11.97
N GLY A 172 -5.72 8.40 12.28
CA GLY A 172 -5.51 6.97 12.03
C GLY A 172 -5.76 6.12 13.27
N GLY A 173 -4.68 5.53 13.83
CA GLY A 173 -4.73 4.73 15.06
C GLY A 173 -4.96 3.24 14.81
N ALA A 174 -5.23 2.53 15.92
CA ALA A 174 -5.41 1.08 15.91
C ALA A 174 -6.56 0.65 14.98
N LYS A 175 -7.71 1.34 15.04
CA LYS A 175 -8.87 1.01 14.20
C LYS A 175 -8.58 0.98 12.69
N LEU A 176 -7.72 1.89 12.20
CA LEU A 176 -7.32 1.90 10.80
C LEU A 176 -6.43 0.68 10.49
N MET A 177 -5.47 0.38 11.38
CA MET A 177 -4.59 -0.77 11.23
C MET A 177 -5.36 -2.08 11.27
N ASP A 178 -6.26 -2.25 12.23
CA ASP A 178 -7.10 -3.44 12.40
C ASP A 178 -8.01 -3.66 11.18
N SER A 179 -8.67 -2.60 10.70
CA SER A 179 -9.51 -2.67 9.50
C SER A 179 -8.70 -3.04 8.24
N ALA A 180 -7.46 -2.54 8.14
CA ALA A 180 -6.58 -2.90 7.02
C ALA A 180 -6.10 -4.34 7.11
N LEU A 181 -5.77 -4.84 8.30
CA LEU A 181 -5.38 -6.23 8.54
C LEU A 181 -6.51 -7.22 8.22
N GLN A 182 -7.75 -6.86 8.51
CA GLN A 182 -8.90 -7.70 8.21
C GLN A 182 -9.22 -7.85 6.73
N ARG A 183 -8.81 -6.90 5.87
CA ARG A 183 -9.33 -6.80 4.49
C ARG A 183 -8.29 -6.65 3.40
N HIS A 184 -7.11 -6.18 3.71
CA HIS A 184 -6.22 -5.63 2.68
C HIS A 184 -4.76 -6.05 2.79
N VAL A 185 -4.25 -6.31 3.97
CA VAL A 185 -2.82 -6.57 4.21
C VAL A 185 -2.62 -7.56 5.34
N GLU A 186 -1.49 -8.24 5.30
CA GLU A 186 -1.05 -9.12 6.37
C GLU A 186 -0.05 -8.42 7.31
N LEU A 187 -0.08 -8.79 8.58
CA LEU A 187 0.80 -8.22 9.60
C LEU A 187 2.31 -8.32 9.25
N PRO A 188 2.82 -9.43 8.65
CA PRO A 188 4.21 -9.49 8.19
C PRO A 188 4.57 -8.45 7.14
N GLN A 189 3.63 -8.12 6.25
CA GLN A 189 3.85 -7.10 5.23
C GLN A 189 4.01 -5.72 5.88
N LEU A 190 3.21 -5.42 6.91
CA LEU A 190 3.30 -4.18 7.68
C LEU A 190 4.63 -4.08 8.42
N TRP A 191 5.07 -5.16 9.06
CA TRP A 191 6.36 -5.21 9.74
C TRP A 191 7.52 -4.99 8.76
N ARG A 192 7.54 -5.68 7.61
CA ARG A 192 8.57 -5.49 6.57
C ARG A 192 8.62 -4.04 6.09
N ALA A 193 7.46 -3.44 5.83
CA ALA A 193 7.39 -2.02 5.43
C ALA A 193 7.88 -1.09 6.54
N HIS A 194 7.53 -1.36 7.81
CA HIS A 194 8.01 -0.60 8.96
C HIS A 194 9.54 -0.67 9.08
N LEU A 195 10.12 -1.86 8.98
CA LEU A 195 11.56 -2.09 9.14
C LEU A 195 12.39 -1.41 8.05
N ARG A 196 11.96 -1.50 6.79
CA ARG A 196 12.62 -0.76 5.68
C ARG A 196 12.58 0.75 5.89
N ASN A 197 11.63 1.24 6.65
CA ASN A 197 11.37 2.67 6.86
C ASN A 197 11.63 3.10 8.32
N LYS A 198 12.57 2.49 9.03
CA LYS A 198 12.98 2.91 10.39
C LYS A 198 13.44 4.36 10.39
N GLY A 199 13.24 5.06 11.50
CA GLY A 199 13.69 6.46 11.69
C GLY A 199 12.81 7.52 11.02
N ARG A 200 11.75 7.15 10.26
CA ARG A 200 10.80 8.12 9.72
C ARG A 200 9.93 8.72 10.82
N HIS A 201 9.36 9.86 10.52
CA HIS A 201 8.38 10.51 11.40
C HIS A 201 7.18 9.57 11.67
N GLY A 202 6.86 9.35 12.95
CA GLY A 202 5.80 8.44 13.40
C GLY A 202 6.24 6.98 13.58
N SER A 203 7.52 6.65 13.32
CA SER A 203 8.05 5.29 13.46
C SER A 203 7.83 4.70 14.87
N PRO A 204 8.03 5.42 15.99
CA PRO A 204 7.73 4.87 17.33
C PRO A 204 6.25 4.57 17.54
N ALA A 205 5.35 5.43 17.05
CA ALA A 205 3.91 5.20 17.16
C ALA A 205 3.47 4.00 16.31
N ALA A 206 3.98 3.89 15.06
CA ALA A 206 3.74 2.75 14.21
C ALA A 206 4.21 1.43 14.85
N ARG A 207 5.41 1.43 15.47
CA ARG A 207 5.94 0.26 16.15
C ARG A 207 5.03 -0.20 17.30
N ARG A 208 4.55 0.73 18.14
CA ARG A 208 3.60 0.40 19.22
C ARG A 208 2.31 -0.23 18.69
N LEU A 209 1.75 0.32 17.60
CA LEU A 209 0.55 -0.23 16.98
C LEU A 209 0.78 -1.63 16.40
N LEU A 210 1.93 -1.86 15.76
CA LEU A 210 2.31 -3.16 15.24
C LEU A 210 2.48 -4.21 16.34
N HIS A 211 3.10 -3.84 17.48
CA HIS A 211 3.18 -4.75 18.62
C HIS A 211 1.80 -5.06 19.18
N ALA A 212 0.95 -4.07 19.38
CA ALA A 212 -0.41 -4.29 19.88
C ALA A 212 -1.23 -5.20 18.93
N ALA A 213 -1.07 -5.04 17.62
CA ALA A 213 -1.69 -5.92 16.62
C ALA A 213 -1.12 -7.36 16.68
N SER A 214 0.19 -7.51 16.91
CA SER A 214 0.84 -8.80 17.09
C SER A 214 0.34 -9.52 18.34
N ASP A 215 0.26 -8.81 19.45
CA ASP A 215 -0.23 -9.35 20.73
C ASP A 215 -1.71 -9.76 20.64
N GLY A 216 -2.52 -8.94 19.96
CA GLY A 216 -3.92 -9.25 19.69
C GLY A 216 -4.10 -10.51 18.85
N ALA A 217 -3.34 -10.64 17.77
CA ALA A 217 -3.36 -11.81 16.91
C ALA A 217 -2.91 -13.08 17.65
N ARG A 218 -1.89 -12.98 18.51
CA ARG A 218 -1.44 -14.10 19.35
C ARG A 218 -2.54 -14.54 20.32
N SER A 219 -3.13 -13.62 21.07
CA SER A 219 -4.23 -13.91 22.02
C SER A 219 -5.47 -14.49 21.33
N GLU A 220 -5.73 -14.12 20.08
CA GLU A 220 -6.81 -14.72 19.28
C GLU A 220 -6.46 -16.15 18.86
N ALA A 221 -5.23 -16.38 18.38
CA ALA A 221 -4.75 -17.71 18.01
C ALA A 221 -4.77 -18.67 19.21
N GLU A 222 -4.35 -18.25 20.40
CA GLU A 222 -4.46 -19.04 21.64
C GLU A 222 -5.93 -19.44 21.92
N ARG A 223 -6.87 -18.50 21.79
CA ARG A 223 -8.30 -18.79 21.98
C ARG A 223 -8.86 -19.76 20.94
N LEU A 224 -8.46 -19.60 19.68
CA LEU A 224 -8.84 -20.50 18.58
C LEU A 224 -8.30 -21.92 18.81
N LEU A 225 -7.06 -22.07 19.22
CA LEU A 225 -6.46 -23.36 19.56
C LEU A 225 -7.23 -24.06 20.70
N ILE A 226 -7.48 -23.34 21.80
CA ILE A 226 -8.24 -23.89 22.93
C ILE A 226 -9.66 -24.29 22.51
N LYS A 227 -10.32 -23.46 21.71
CA LYS A 227 -11.65 -23.77 21.16
C LYS A 227 -11.60 -25.02 20.29
N LEU A 228 -10.64 -25.11 19.37
CA LEU A 228 -10.46 -26.26 18.48
C LEU A 228 -10.32 -27.58 19.28
N LEU A 229 -9.46 -27.59 20.32
CA LEU A 229 -9.27 -28.76 21.18
C LEU A 229 -10.55 -29.15 21.94
N ARG A 230 -11.31 -28.17 22.45
CA ARG A 230 -12.58 -28.43 23.16
C ARG A 230 -13.66 -28.97 22.25
N ASP A 231 -13.87 -28.34 21.09
CA ASP A 231 -14.90 -28.71 20.12
C ASP A 231 -14.69 -30.16 19.61
N ASN A 232 -13.42 -30.59 19.50
CA ASN A 232 -13.06 -31.94 19.08
C ASN A 232 -12.84 -32.92 20.27
N LYS A 233 -13.24 -32.54 21.49
CA LYS A 233 -13.18 -33.37 22.71
C LYS A 233 -11.77 -33.93 23.00
N VAL A 234 -10.72 -33.21 22.60
CA VAL A 234 -9.35 -33.58 22.91
C VAL A 234 -9.10 -33.36 24.39
N THR A 235 -8.57 -34.38 25.08
CA THR A 235 -8.33 -34.34 26.53
C THR A 235 -6.85 -34.44 26.87
N GLY A 236 -6.47 -34.20 28.12
CA GLY A 236 -5.11 -34.31 28.62
C GLY A 236 -4.24 -33.09 28.44
N TRP A 237 -4.79 -32.00 27.87
CA TRP A 237 -4.07 -30.74 27.70
C TRP A 237 -4.24 -29.79 28.88
N LYS A 238 -3.25 -28.91 29.04
CA LYS A 238 -3.26 -27.77 29.99
C LYS A 238 -2.85 -26.49 29.27
N ALA A 239 -3.62 -25.42 29.49
CA ALA A 239 -3.26 -24.10 28.96
C ALA A 239 -2.20 -23.42 29.83
N ASN A 240 -1.39 -22.58 29.20
CA ASN A 240 -0.39 -21.77 29.89
C ASN A 240 0.54 -22.58 30.80
N TYR A 241 1.03 -23.72 30.31
CA TYR A 241 1.76 -24.69 31.12
C TYR A 241 3.26 -24.37 31.22
N PRO A 242 3.89 -24.47 32.42
CA PRO A 242 5.30 -24.22 32.59
C PRO A 242 6.14 -25.40 32.09
N VAL A 243 7.13 -25.14 31.24
CA VAL A 243 8.11 -26.12 30.75
C VAL A 243 9.49 -25.47 30.81
N GLY A 244 10.39 -26.00 31.63
CA GLY A 244 11.80 -25.57 31.70
C GLY A 244 11.98 -24.08 32.06
N GLY A 245 11.07 -23.53 32.86
CA GLY A 245 11.07 -22.10 33.23
C GLY A 245 10.38 -21.19 32.21
N PHE A 246 9.86 -21.75 31.13
CA PHE A 246 9.07 -21.02 30.12
C PHE A 246 7.60 -21.42 30.17
N LYS A 247 6.73 -20.52 29.76
CA LYS A 247 5.30 -20.77 29.66
C LYS A 247 4.94 -21.06 28.21
N VAL A 248 4.34 -22.23 27.92
CA VAL A 248 3.83 -22.61 26.61
C VAL A 248 2.32 -22.43 26.56
N ASP A 249 1.74 -22.11 25.40
CA ASP A 249 0.33 -21.74 25.29
C ASP A 249 -0.58 -22.95 25.63
N VAL A 250 -0.24 -24.14 25.11
CA VAL A 250 -0.92 -25.41 25.45
C VAL A 250 0.12 -26.51 25.59
N ALA A 251 -0.04 -27.40 26.55
CA ALA A 251 0.82 -28.59 26.73
C ALA A 251 -0.01 -29.84 26.95
N PHE A 252 0.52 -30.97 26.51
CA PHE A 252 0.14 -32.33 26.89
C PHE A 252 1.24 -32.92 27.75
N PRO A 253 1.18 -32.76 29.08
CA PRO A 253 2.29 -33.15 29.95
C PRO A 253 2.59 -34.67 29.93
N GLY A 254 1.56 -35.49 29.78
CA GLY A 254 1.72 -36.97 29.69
C GLY A 254 2.55 -37.40 28.50
N GLU A 255 2.38 -36.77 27.36
CA GLU A 255 3.06 -37.09 26.09
C GLU A 255 4.27 -36.19 25.82
N LYS A 256 4.52 -35.19 26.68
CA LYS A 256 5.54 -34.16 26.51
C LYS A 256 5.42 -33.41 25.15
N VAL A 257 4.22 -33.03 24.77
CA VAL A 257 3.97 -32.19 23.60
C VAL A 257 3.62 -30.79 24.07
N ALA A 258 4.34 -29.79 23.61
CA ALA A 258 4.07 -28.36 23.79
C ALA A 258 3.57 -27.76 22.48
N ILE A 259 2.56 -26.92 22.59
CA ILE A 259 2.01 -26.20 21.43
C ILE A 259 2.14 -24.72 21.71
N GLU A 260 2.69 -23.99 20.77
CA GLU A 260 2.81 -22.55 20.77
C GLU A 260 2.04 -21.97 19.58
N THR A 261 1.30 -20.94 19.83
CA THR A 261 0.66 -20.15 18.76
C THR A 261 1.60 -19.01 18.39
N ASP A 262 2.14 -19.08 17.18
CA ASP A 262 2.93 -17.99 16.65
C ASP A 262 1.99 -16.83 16.27
N GLY A 263 1.88 -15.85 17.17
CA GLY A 263 1.56 -14.51 16.72
C GLY A 263 2.67 -14.07 15.78
N TRP A 264 2.34 -13.42 14.68
CA TRP A 264 3.25 -12.94 13.62
C TRP A 264 4.38 -12.03 14.18
N ALA A 265 4.98 -12.38 15.31
CA ALA A 265 6.12 -11.68 15.87
C ALA A 265 7.35 -11.97 15.01
N PHE A 266 7.65 -11.09 14.08
CA PHE A 266 9.01 -10.98 13.57
C PHE A 266 9.90 -10.64 14.77
N HIS A 267 10.75 -11.56 15.18
CA HIS A 267 11.88 -11.29 16.06
C HIS A 267 12.76 -10.25 15.35
N ASN A 268 12.61 -8.99 15.75
CA ASN A 268 13.20 -7.87 15.05
C ASN A 268 14.59 -7.50 15.57
N SER A 269 15.11 -8.24 16.52
CA SER A 269 16.49 -8.10 16.98
C SER A 269 17.21 -9.43 16.92
N GLN A 270 18.51 -9.38 16.78
CA GLN A 270 19.37 -10.57 16.87
C GLN A 270 19.23 -11.20 18.26
N GLU A 271 18.98 -10.39 19.29
CA GLU A 271 18.74 -10.83 20.66
C GLU A 271 17.41 -11.59 20.81
N ASP A 272 16.30 -11.11 20.24
CA ASP A 272 15.02 -11.82 20.28
C ASP A 272 15.10 -13.19 19.59
N PHE A 273 15.80 -13.25 18.44
CA PHE A 273 16.04 -14.50 17.73
C PHE A 273 16.92 -15.47 18.51
N GLN A 274 17.95 -14.96 19.20
CA GLN A 274 18.82 -15.78 20.02
C GLN A 274 18.08 -16.34 21.24
N ASN A 275 17.29 -15.48 21.92
CA ASN A 275 16.47 -15.87 23.07
C ASN A 275 15.43 -16.93 22.71
N ASP A 276 14.80 -16.82 21.52
CA ASP A 276 13.84 -17.82 21.04
C ASP A 276 14.51 -19.17 20.77
N ARG A 277 15.69 -19.16 20.18
CA ARG A 277 16.48 -20.40 19.98
C ARG A 277 16.91 -21.04 21.28
N GLU A 278 17.38 -20.27 22.26
CA GLU A 278 17.76 -20.79 23.59
C GLU A 278 16.54 -21.40 24.29
N ARG A 279 15.39 -20.73 24.21
CA ARG A 279 14.13 -21.25 24.73
C ARG A 279 13.76 -22.60 24.10
N GLN A 280 13.80 -22.69 22.76
CA GLN A 280 13.51 -23.91 22.03
C GLN A 280 14.44 -25.04 22.41
N ASN A 281 15.74 -24.76 22.44
CA ASN A 281 16.75 -25.76 22.81
C ASN A 281 16.53 -26.29 24.23
N LYS A 282 16.23 -25.42 25.21
CA LYS A 282 15.93 -25.84 26.60
C LYS A 282 14.68 -26.70 26.66
N ILE A 283 13.61 -26.36 25.96
CA ILE A 283 12.38 -27.16 25.92
C ILE A 283 12.65 -28.53 25.27
N ALA A 284 13.38 -28.56 24.15
CA ALA A 284 13.74 -29.80 23.46
C ALA A 284 14.65 -30.71 24.29
N LEU A 285 15.64 -30.16 25.00
CA LEU A 285 16.52 -30.90 25.88
C LEU A 285 15.80 -31.58 27.06
N LEU A 286 14.63 -31.04 27.45
CA LEU A 286 13.74 -31.67 28.45
C LEU A 286 12.88 -32.80 27.85
N GLY A 287 13.09 -33.15 26.58
CA GLY A 287 12.38 -34.18 25.85
C GLY A 287 10.97 -33.76 25.38
N TRP A 288 10.69 -32.48 25.31
CA TRP A 288 9.42 -32.00 24.80
C TRP A 288 9.46 -31.82 23.29
N LYS A 289 8.39 -32.25 22.61
CA LYS A 289 8.11 -31.94 21.21
C LYS A 289 7.38 -30.61 21.15
N VAL A 290 7.84 -29.67 20.33
CA VAL A 290 7.23 -28.37 20.18
C VAL A 290 6.56 -28.28 18.81
N LEU A 291 5.25 -28.04 18.80
CA LEU A 291 4.47 -27.69 17.60
C LEU A 291 4.18 -26.21 17.62
N ARG A 292 4.21 -25.58 16.45
CA ARG A 292 3.89 -24.17 16.27
C ARG A 292 2.82 -24.01 15.21
N PHE A 293 1.78 -23.28 15.55
CA PHE A 293 0.68 -23.00 14.62
C PHE A 293 0.41 -21.51 14.56
N THR A 294 0.24 -21.02 13.35
CA THR A 294 -0.15 -19.64 13.10
C THR A 294 -1.67 -19.48 13.23
N TRP A 295 -2.14 -18.23 13.33
CA TRP A 295 -3.57 -17.93 13.23
C TRP A 295 -4.19 -18.52 11.94
N LEU A 296 -3.46 -18.46 10.82
CA LEU A 296 -3.92 -19.00 9.54
C LEU A 296 -4.11 -20.52 9.58
N ASP A 297 -3.18 -21.25 10.21
CA ASP A 297 -3.30 -22.71 10.38
C ASP A 297 -4.58 -23.06 11.14
N LEU A 298 -4.88 -22.30 12.19
CA LEU A 298 -6.05 -22.54 13.05
C LEU A 298 -7.37 -22.17 12.39
N THR A 299 -7.39 -21.22 11.45
CA THR A 299 -8.60 -20.76 10.76
C THR A 299 -8.86 -21.51 9.46
N GLU A 300 -7.83 -21.70 8.62
CA GLU A 300 -7.97 -22.29 7.29
C GLU A 300 -7.75 -23.80 7.27
N TYR A 301 -6.96 -24.33 8.21
CA TYR A 301 -6.56 -25.74 8.20
C TYR A 301 -6.74 -26.44 9.57
N PRO A 302 -7.86 -26.25 10.29
CA PRO A 302 -8.02 -26.76 11.67
C PRO A 302 -7.91 -28.29 11.75
N GLN A 303 -8.35 -29.03 10.73
CA GLN A 303 -8.25 -30.48 10.71
C GLN A 303 -6.80 -30.97 10.56
N ARG A 304 -5.97 -30.25 9.80
CA ARG A 304 -4.55 -30.52 9.72
C ARG A 304 -3.86 -30.29 11.07
N VAL A 305 -4.18 -29.20 11.74
CA VAL A 305 -3.66 -28.88 13.09
C VAL A 305 -3.99 -30.02 14.07
N LEU A 306 -5.23 -30.48 14.09
CA LEU A 306 -5.63 -31.62 14.95
C LEU A 306 -4.85 -32.90 14.63
N ALA A 307 -4.72 -33.22 13.35
CA ALA A 307 -3.98 -34.41 12.90
C ALA A 307 -2.50 -34.36 13.31
N GLU A 308 -1.85 -33.21 13.19
CA GLU A 308 -0.46 -32.98 13.61
C GLU A 308 -0.31 -33.10 15.13
N ILE A 309 -1.24 -32.54 15.91
CA ILE A 309 -1.27 -32.66 17.38
C ILE A 309 -1.39 -34.13 17.78
N GLU A 310 -2.32 -34.86 17.21
CA GLU A 310 -2.53 -36.29 17.51
C GLU A 310 -1.32 -37.14 17.08
N ALA A 311 -0.74 -36.87 15.93
CA ALA A 311 0.49 -37.53 15.48
C ALA A 311 1.64 -37.32 16.49
N ALA A 312 1.85 -36.08 16.94
CA ALA A 312 2.87 -35.76 17.92
C ALA A 312 2.64 -36.43 19.27
N ARG A 313 1.38 -36.62 19.71
CA ARG A 313 1.01 -37.31 20.95
C ARG A 313 1.28 -38.80 20.87
N ARG A 314 1.06 -39.43 19.70
CA ARG A 314 1.29 -40.85 19.46
C ARG A 314 2.74 -41.22 19.20
N TRP A 315 3.57 -40.27 18.85
CA TRP A 315 4.96 -40.51 18.49
C TRP A 315 5.75 -41.00 19.70
N PRO A 316 6.46 -42.14 19.59
CA PRO A 316 7.22 -42.72 20.71
C PRO A 316 8.26 -41.73 21.27
N ARG A 317 8.55 -41.89 22.55
CA ARG A 317 9.56 -41.08 23.26
C ARG A 317 10.97 -41.49 22.86
#